data_b4570c4dfd62652effde6d214e14d854
#
_entry.id   b4570c4dfd62652effde6d214e14d854
#
_cell.length_a   1.000
_cell.length_b   1.000
_cell.length_c   1.000
_cell.angle_alpha   90.00
_cell.angle_beta   90.00
_cell.angle_gamma   90.00
#
_symmetry.space_group_name_H-M   'P 1'
#
loop_
_entity.id
_entity.type
_entity.pdbx_description
1 polymer ?
#
loop_
_entity_poly.entity_id
_entity_poly.type
_entity_poly.pdbx_seq_one_letter_code
_entity_poly.pdbx_strand_id
1 'polypeptide(L)'
;MTIHVDYVVDARGLACPMPIVRTKKAMEQLQPGQVLEVQATDKGSLADIQGWARNTGHQYIGTIEEGEVLKHYLRKANPTEVKEETKYPHVVALDELQRKVENNEQPFILDVREEAEYAFGHIPGAYHIPLGQLETRMNELNKNETIYVICRTGNRSDLAAQQLAEKGFAHVFNVIPGMTEWKGTMVKGGNE
;
A
#
# COMPACT_ATOMS: atom_id res chain seq x y z
N MET A 1 24.85 4.84 17.26
CA MET A 1 25.26 5.78 16.22
C MET A 1 24.18 6.87 16.15
N THR A 2 24.51 8.13 16.39
CA THR A 2 23.54 9.22 16.30
C THR A 2 23.62 9.82 14.91
N ILE A 3 22.53 9.71 14.15
CA ILE A 3 22.41 10.30 12.81
C ILE A 3 21.71 11.65 12.98
N HIS A 4 22.32 12.71 12.46
CA HIS A 4 21.71 14.03 12.43
C HIS A 4 20.59 14.04 11.37
N VAL A 5 19.40 14.47 11.77
CA VAL A 5 18.24 14.63 10.90
C VAL A 5 17.58 15.98 11.13
N ASP A 6 16.98 16.55 10.09
CA ASP A 6 16.32 17.86 10.15
C ASP A 6 14.89 17.76 10.72
N TYR A 7 14.25 16.60 10.53
CA TYR A 7 12.89 16.36 10.98
C TYR A 7 12.66 14.90 11.36
N VAL A 8 11.84 14.66 12.37
CA VAL A 8 11.44 13.31 12.81
C VAL A 8 9.93 13.17 12.71
N VAL A 9 9.48 12.11 12.06
CA VAL A 9 8.06 11.70 11.99
C VAL A 9 7.83 10.50 12.88
N ASP A 10 6.96 10.66 13.86
CA ASP A 10 6.49 9.52 14.65
C ASP A 10 5.27 8.89 13.97
N ALA A 11 5.47 7.71 13.39
CA ALA A 11 4.43 6.87 12.80
C ALA A 11 4.33 5.50 13.50
N ARG A 12 4.86 5.41 14.73
CA ARG A 12 4.75 4.19 15.54
C ARG A 12 3.30 3.88 15.88
N GLY A 13 2.94 2.61 15.89
CA GLY A 13 1.57 2.15 16.15
C GLY A 13 0.60 2.41 15.00
N LEU A 14 1.06 2.93 13.87
CA LEU A 14 0.23 3.17 12.70
C LEU A 14 0.42 2.06 11.67
N ALA A 15 -0.68 1.54 11.16
CA ALA A 15 -0.68 0.60 10.04
C ALA A 15 -0.58 1.32 8.69
N CYS A 16 -0.07 0.62 7.67
CA CYS A 16 -0.05 1.11 6.30
C CYS A 16 -1.48 1.50 5.83
N PRO A 17 -1.67 2.60 5.09
CA PRO A 17 -0.67 3.47 4.48
C PRO A 17 -0.26 4.69 5.34
N MET A 18 -0.67 4.77 6.59
CA MET A 18 -0.49 5.96 7.42
C MET A 18 0.97 6.41 7.59
N PRO A 19 1.98 5.51 7.74
CA PRO A 19 3.38 5.92 7.74
C PRO A 19 3.77 6.70 6.47
N ILE A 20 3.32 6.26 5.28
CA ILE A 20 3.58 6.96 4.01
C ILE A 20 2.89 8.32 3.99
N VAL A 21 1.63 8.39 4.40
CA VAL A 21 0.87 9.65 4.43
C VAL A 21 1.56 10.70 5.30
N ARG A 22 2.05 10.31 6.47
CA ARG A 22 2.82 11.19 7.34
C ARG A 22 4.16 11.58 6.75
N THR A 23 4.85 10.64 6.10
CA THR A 23 6.11 10.90 5.39
C THR A 23 5.92 11.94 4.29
N LYS A 24 4.91 11.81 3.45
CA LYS A 24 4.56 12.79 2.41
C LYS A 24 4.38 14.19 2.99
N LYS A 25 3.52 14.30 4.00
CA LYS A 25 3.20 15.59 4.64
C LYS A 25 4.44 16.24 5.25
N ALA A 26 5.31 15.47 5.89
CA ALA A 26 6.56 15.99 6.43
C ALA A 26 7.53 16.39 5.32
N MET A 27 7.62 15.59 4.25
CA MET A 27 8.49 15.88 3.12
C MET A 27 8.12 17.19 2.40
N GLU A 28 6.85 17.56 2.36
CA GLU A 28 6.39 18.84 1.81
C GLU A 28 6.98 20.04 2.57
N GLN A 29 7.17 19.91 3.88
CA GLN A 29 7.66 20.98 4.76
C GLN A 29 9.19 21.14 4.74
N LEU A 30 9.92 20.14 4.28
CA LEU A 30 11.37 20.14 4.21
C LEU A 30 11.88 20.97 3.03
N GLN A 31 13.10 21.50 3.17
CA GLN A 31 13.85 22.08 2.05
C GLN A 31 14.62 20.98 1.28
N PRO A 32 14.89 21.17 -0.02
CA PRO A 32 15.74 20.24 -0.78
C PRO A 32 17.07 19.95 -0.06
N GLY A 33 17.42 18.67 0.00
CA GLY A 33 18.64 18.19 0.67
C GLY A 33 18.49 17.87 2.15
N GLN A 34 17.43 18.30 2.82
CA GLN A 34 17.18 17.98 4.22
C GLN A 34 16.79 16.52 4.41
N VAL A 35 17.09 15.98 5.58
CA VAL A 35 16.90 14.58 5.94
C VAL A 35 15.77 14.40 6.93
N LEU A 36 14.91 13.44 6.62
CA LEU A 36 13.77 13.01 7.41
C LEU A 36 14.05 11.64 8.04
N GLU A 37 13.81 11.50 9.35
CA GLU A 37 13.68 10.20 10.01
C GLU A 37 12.18 9.86 10.19
N VAL A 38 11.75 8.69 9.73
CA VAL A 38 10.40 8.18 9.97
C VAL A 38 10.49 6.97 10.88
N GLN A 39 9.86 7.05 12.04
CA GLN A 39 9.79 5.95 13.00
C GLN A 39 8.49 5.18 12.82
N ALA A 40 8.56 3.90 12.46
CA ALA A 40 7.41 3.03 12.25
C ALA A 40 7.59 1.70 13.01
N THR A 41 6.49 1.05 13.33
CA THR A 41 6.46 -0.31 13.91
C THR A 41 5.84 -1.32 12.98
N ASP A 42 5.22 -0.85 11.89
CA ASP A 42 4.71 -1.70 10.82
C ASP A 42 5.85 -2.17 9.91
N LYS A 43 6.07 -3.48 9.83
CA LYS A 43 7.13 -4.07 9.00
C LYS A 43 6.93 -3.82 7.50
N GLY A 44 5.68 -3.69 7.06
CA GLY A 44 5.34 -3.32 5.68
C GLY A 44 5.83 -1.92 5.28
N SER A 45 6.03 -1.03 6.27
CA SER A 45 6.52 0.33 6.02
C SER A 45 7.85 0.38 5.28
N LEU A 46 8.70 -0.63 5.43
CA LEU A 46 10.01 -0.70 4.75
C LEU A 46 9.84 -0.70 3.23
N ALA A 47 9.07 -1.63 2.70
CA ALA A 47 8.84 -1.75 1.26
C ALA A 47 8.05 -0.56 0.72
N ASP A 48 7.05 -0.12 1.47
CA ASP A 48 6.15 0.95 1.07
C ASP A 48 6.86 2.31 0.97
N ILE A 49 7.67 2.66 1.98
CA ILE A 49 8.44 3.90 1.99
C ILE A 49 9.54 3.88 0.92
N GLN A 50 10.20 2.75 0.71
CA GLN A 50 11.18 2.58 -0.37
C GLN A 50 10.53 2.74 -1.75
N GLY A 51 9.39 2.10 -1.97
CA GLY A 51 8.62 2.19 -3.21
C GLY A 51 8.17 3.63 -3.48
N TRP A 52 7.62 4.28 -2.47
CA TRP A 52 7.20 5.67 -2.57
C TRP A 52 8.38 6.60 -2.90
N ALA A 53 9.51 6.45 -2.23
CA ALA A 53 10.70 7.27 -2.50
C ALA A 53 11.20 7.12 -3.94
N ARG A 54 11.23 5.90 -4.47
CA ARG A 54 11.58 5.64 -5.89
C ARG A 54 10.62 6.32 -6.86
N ASN A 55 9.32 6.22 -6.58
CA ASN A 55 8.29 6.76 -7.48
C ASN A 55 8.28 8.30 -7.49
N THR A 56 8.60 8.94 -6.37
CA THR A 56 8.62 10.41 -6.24
C THR A 56 9.98 11.04 -6.52
N GLY A 57 11.03 10.24 -6.64
CA GLY A 57 12.41 10.72 -6.85
C GLY A 57 13.14 11.14 -5.59
N HIS A 58 12.51 11.05 -4.41
CA HIS A 58 13.20 11.27 -3.13
C HIS A 58 14.20 10.15 -2.86
N GLN A 59 15.30 10.47 -2.20
CA GLN A 59 16.32 9.48 -1.89
C GLN A 59 15.95 8.73 -0.61
N TYR A 60 15.81 7.42 -0.71
CA TYR A 60 15.82 6.53 0.45
C TYR A 60 17.27 6.22 0.83
N ILE A 61 17.66 6.59 2.06
CA ILE A 61 19.04 6.43 2.55
C ILE A 61 19.23 5.06 3.17
N GLY A 62 18.29 4.64 4.05
CA GLY A 62 18.38 3.35 4.73
C GLY A 62 17.40 3.22 5.89
N THR A 63 17.46 2.07 6.57
CA THR A 63 16.70 1.80 7.80
C THR A 63 17.63 1.30 8.90
N ILE A 64 17.40 1.76 10.10
CA ILE A 64 17.97 1.21 11.34
C ILE A 64 16.85 0.58 12.15
N GLU A 65 17.05 -0.66 12.59
CA GLU A 65 16.13 -1.36 13.47
C GLU A 65 16.57 -1.19 14.93
N GLU A 66 15.67 -0.64 15.74
CA GLU A 66 15.85 -0.53 17.20
C GLU A 66 14.70 -1.23 17.92
N GLY A 67 14.88 -2.50 18.25
CA GLY A 67 13.80 -3.34 18.79
C GLY A 67 12.69 -3.53 17.77
N GLU A 68 11.49 -3.07 18.08
CA GLU A 68 10.33 -3.13 17.17
C GLU A 68 10.19 -1.88 16.28
N VAL A 69 11.05 -0.88 16.48
CA VAL A 69 10.98 0.38 15.75
C VAL A 69 11.91 0.34 14.55
N LEU A 70 11.34 0.60 13.37
CA LEU A 70 12.05 0.83 12.12
C LEU A 70 12.24 2.34 11.95
N LYS A 71 13.48 2.79 11.92
CA LYS A 71 13.85 4.19 11.66
C LYS A 71 14.29 4.31 10.20
N HIS A 72 13.43 4.84 9.37
CA HIS A 72 13.70 5.07 7.94
C HIS A 72 14.26 6.47 7.73
N TYR A 73 15.34 6.57 6.97
CA TYR A 73 16.00 7.83 6.65
C TYR A 73 15.82 8.17 5.17
N LEU A 74 15.29 9.37 4.91
CA LEU A 74 15.03 9.86 3.56
C LEU A 74 15.58 11.27 3.39
N ARG A 75 16.12 11.58 2.22
CA ARG A 75 16.52 12.94 1.83
C ARG A 75 15.51 13.52 0.86
N LYS A 76 15.13 14.77 1.09
CA LYS A 76 14.30 15.49 0.13
C LYS A 76 15.08 15.76 -1.15
N ALA A 77 14.51 15.33 -2.28
CA ALA A 77 15.07 15.55 -3.61
C ALA A 77 15.08 17.06 -3.98
N ASN A 78 16.03 17.45 -4.83
CA ASN A 78 15.99 18.75 -5.48
C ASN A 78 14.83 18.80 -6.50
N PRO A 79 14.34 19.99 -6.91
CA PRO A 79 13.26 20.12 -7.87
C PRO A 79 13.49 19.39 -9.20
N THR A 80 14.75 19.23 -9.61
CA THR A 80 15.14 18.50 -10.83
C THR A 80 15.10 16.97 -10.67
N GLU A 81 15.06 16.47 -9.46
CA GLU A 81 14.99 15.02 -9.13
C GLU A 81 13.57 14.57 -8.85
N VAL A 82 12.66 15.51 -8.50
CA VAL A 82 11.26 15.21 -8.15
C VAL A 82 10.52 14.69 -9.38
N LYS A 83 9.82 13.60 -9.21
CA LYS A 83 8.88 13.01 -10.18
C LYS A 83 7.46 13.20 -9.68
N GLU A 84 6.51 13.36 -10.59
CA GLU A 84 5.09 13.28 -10.22
C GLU A 84 4.80 11.88 -9.67
N GLU A 85 4.06 11.83 -8.58
CA GLU A 85 3.62 10.57 -8.00
C GLU A 85 2.64 9.91 -8.97
N THR A 86 3.08 8.82 -9.62
CA THR A 86 2.25 8.07 -10.54
C THR A 86 1.31 7.15 -9.77
N LYS A 87 0.01 7.29 -10.03
CA LYS A 87 -0.98 6.29 -9.64
C LYS A 87 -0.91 5.09 -10.57
N TYR A 88 -1.30 3.94 -10.06
CA TYR A 88 -1.36 2.72 -10.86
C TYR A 88 -2.35 2.90 -12.03
N PRO A 89 -1.92 2.67 -13.28
CA PRO A 89 -2.72 3.07 -14.44
C PRO A 89 -3.89 2.13 -14.76
N HIS A 90 -3.82 0.85 -14.34
CA HIS A 90 -4.86 -0.12 -14.65
C HIS A 90 -5.93 -0.13 -13.54
N VAL A 91 -7.00 0.59 -13.80
CA VAL A 91 -8.10 0.82 -12.87
C VAL A 91 -9.37 0.17 -13.40
N VAL A 92 -10.16 -0.42 -12.51
CA VAL A 92 -11.48 -0.97 -12.78
C VAL A 92 -12.50 -0.32 -11.85
N ALA A 93 -13.64 0.06 -12.40
CA ALA A 93 -14.74 0.61 -11.61
C ALA A 93 -15.38 -0.48 -10.73
N LEU A 94 -15.75 -0.09 -9.52
CA LEU A 94 -16.34 -1.02 -8.53
C LEU A 94 -17.61 -1.71 -9.04
N ASP A 95 -18.44 -1.00 -9.80
CA ASP A 95 -19.68 -1.54 -10.38
C ASP A 95 -19.40 -2.60 -11.47
N GLU A 96 -18.27 -2.53 -12.15
CA GLU A 96 -17.83 -3.57 -13.09
C GLU A 96 -17.44 -4.86 -12.32
N LEU A 97 -16.69 -4.72 -11.23
CA LEU A 97 -16.36 -5.87 -10.38
C LEU A 97 -17.63 -6.46 -9.77
N GLN A 98 -18.56 -5.62 -9.30
CA GLN A 98 -19.83 -6.07 -8.74
C GLN A 98 -20.64 -6.90 -9.75
N ARG A 99 -20.73 -6.44 -11.00
CA ARG A 99 -21.40 -7.20 -12.08
C ARG A 99 -20.75 -8.56 -12.32
N LYS A 100 -19.43 -8.64 -12.29
CA LYS A 100 -18.70 -9.93 -12.43
C LYS A 100 -19.05 -10.90 -11.30
N VAL A 101 -19.12 -10.41 -10.07
CA VAL A 101 -19.52 -11.22 -8.90
C VAL A 101 -20.96 -11.69 -9.01
N GLU A 102 -21.89 -10.79 -9.37
CA GLU A 102 -23.32 -11.10 -9.53
C GLU A 102 -23.59 -12.08 -10.69
N ASN A 103 -22.80 -12.00 -11.77
CA ASN A 103 -22.85 -12.93 -12.89
C ASN A 103 -22.16 -14.28 -12.63
N ASN A 104 -21.64 -14.49 -11.43
CA ASN A 104 -20.93 -15.71 -11.04
C ASN A 104 -19.67 -16.02 -11.89
N GLU A 105 -18.98 -14.97 -12.37
CA GLU A 105 -17.75 -15.09 -13.14
C GLU A 105 -16.53 -15.48 -12.28
N GLN A 106 -16.68 -15.48 -10.96
CA GLN A 106 -15.66 -15.84 -9.97
C GLN A 106 -14.33 -15.09 -10.16
N PRO A 107 -14.33 -13.74 -10.23
CA PRO A 107 -13.10 -12.98 -10.35
C PRO A 107 -12.20 -13.20 -9.13
N PHE A 108 -10.89 -13.31 -9.34
CA PHE A 108 -9.96 -13.35 -8.20
C PHE A 108 -9.81 -11.95 -7.60
N ILE A 109 -10.35 -11.79 -6.40
CA ILE A 109 -10.37 -10.52 -5.67
C ILE A 109 -9.35 -10.60 -4.53
N LEU A 110 -8.41 -9.66 -4.50
CA LEU A 110 -7.44 -9.50 -3.43
C LEU A 110 -7.84 -8.33 -2.55
N ASP A 111 -8.32 -8.60 -1.35
CA ASP A 111 -8.63 -7.58 -0.34
C ASP A 111 -7.37 -7.28 0.48
N VAL A 112 -6.87 -6.05 0.37
CA VAL A 112 -5.65 -5.60 1.06
C VAL A 112 -5.92 -4.73 2.28
N ARG A 113 -7.15 -4.74 2.78
CA ARG A 113 -7.52 -4.07 4.03
C ARG A 113 -6.93 -4.79 5.24
N GLU A 114 -7.04 -4.14 6.41
CA GLU A 114 -6.64 -4.77 7.66
C GLU A 114 -7.55 -5.96 8.01
N GLU A 115 -7.03 -6.88 8.81
CA GLU A 115 -7.74 -8.10 9.21
C GLU A 115 -9.11 -7.81 9.86
N ALA A 116 -9.18 -6.79 10.71
CA ALA A 116 -10.44 -6.39 11.34
C ALA A 116 -11.46 -5.88 10.31
N GLU A 117 -11.04 -5.09 9.31
CA GLU A 117 -11.93 -4.61 8.25
C GLU A 117 -12.50 -5.77 7.44
N TYR A 118 -11.66 -6.74 7.10
CA TYR A 118 -12.05 -7.95 6.37
C TYR A 118 -13.04 -8.81 7.19
N ALA A 119 -12.74 -9.04 8.46
CA ALA A 119 -13.56 -9.86 9.36
C ALA A 119 -14.97 -9.28 9.57
N PHE A 120 -15.12 -7.96 9.63
CA PHE A 120 -16.43 -7.31 9.78
C PHE A 120 -17.29 -7.34 8.52
N GLY A 121 -16.68 -7.53 7.35
CA GLY A 121 -17.41 -7.72 6.09
C GLY A 121 -16.49 -7.63 4.88
N HIS A 122 -16.56 -8.65 4.01
CA HIS A 122 -15.80 -8.72 2.76
C HIS A 122 -16.63 -9.33 1.64
N ILE A 123 -16.16 -9.20 0.41
CA ILE A 123 -16.79 -9.80 -0.77
C ILE A 123 -16.63 -11.32 -0.69
N PRO A 124 -17.70 -12.11 -0.89
CA PRO A 124 -17.61 -13.57 -0.87
C PRO A 124 -16.51 -14.08 -1.83
N GLY A 125 -15.63 -14.95 -1.32
CA GLY A 125 -14.53 -15.53 -2.10
C GLY A 125 -13.31 -14.61 -2.27
N ALA A 126 -13.30 -13.42 -1.70
CA ALA A 126 -12.13 -12.55 -1.72
C ALA A 126 -10.98 -13.18 -0.91
N TYR A 127 -9.78 -13.18 -1.51
CA TYR A 127 -8.55 -13.58 -0.84
C TYR A 127 -7.99 -12.40 -0.04
N HIS A 128 -7.55 -12.66 1.18
CA HIS A 128 -7.13 -11.59 2.07
C HIS A 128 -5.62 -11.62 2.34
N ILE A 129 -4.96 -10.55 1.96
CA ILE A 129 -3.59 -10.24 2.38
C ILE A 129 -3.52 -8.76 2.71
N PRO A 130 -3.40 -8.36 3.98
CA PRO A 130 -3.20 -6.95 4.33
C PRO A 130 -2.01 -6.34 3.60
N LEU A 131 -2.12 -5.08 3.18
CA LEU A 131 -1.06 -4.40 2.44
C LEU A 131 0.31 -4.52 3.13
N GLY A 132 0.36 -4.39 4.45
CA GLY A 132 1.60 -4.54 5.24
C GLY A 132 2.23 -5.95 5.20
N GLN A 133 1.48 -6.97 4.79
CA GLN A 133 1.96 -8.35 4.64
C GLN A 133 2.18 -8.77 3.19
N LEU A 134 1.80 -7.92 2.23
CA LEU A 134 1.77 -8.28 0.81
C LEU A 134 3.13 -8.75 0.31
N GLU A 135 4.21 -8.04 0.63
CA GLU A 135 5.56 -8.37 0.15
C GLU A 135 6.00 -9.77 0.58
N THR A 136 5.67 -10.18 1.80
CA THR A 136 6.05 -11.49 2.35
C THR A 136 5.15 -12.62 1.90
N ARG A 137 3.90 -12.30 1.49
CA ARG A 137 2.86 -13.28 1.16
C ARG A 137 2.45 -13.30 -0.32
N MET A 138 3.03 -12.44 -1.16
CA MET A 138 2.67 -12.42 -2.60
C MET A 138 3.05 -13.70 -3.36
N ASN A 139 3.90 -14.54 -2.79
CA ASN A 139 4.19 -15.87 -3.33
C ASN A 139 3.00 -16.84 -3.25
N GLU A 140 1.98 -16.53 -2.45
CA GLU A 140 0.70 -17.26 -2.40
C GLU A 140 -0.17 -16.99 -3.65
N LEU A 141 0.14 -15.92 -4.40
CA LEU A 141 -0.64 -15.48 -5.56
C LEU A 141 -0.07 -16.01 -6.87
N ASN A 142 -0.97 -16.30 -7.81
CA ASN A 142 -0.59 -16.72 -9.16
C ASN A 142 -0.32 -15.49 -10.05
N LYS A 143 0.91 -15.36 -10.55
CA LYS A 143 1.33 -14.22 -11.40
C LYS A 143 0.62 -14.13 -12.75
N ASN A 144 0.06 -15.23 -13.22
CA ASN A 144 -0.64 -15.31 -14.51
C ASN A 144 -2.14 -15.07 -14.39
N GLU A 145 -2.65 -14.94 -13.17
CA GLU A 145 -4.06 -14.72 -12.91
C GLU A 145 -4.41 -13.23 -12.97
N THR A 146 -5.63 -12.92 -13.39
CA THR A 146 -6.16 -11.56 -13.32
C THR A 146 -6.58 -11.26 -11.88
N ILE A 147 -5.92 -10.29 -11.26
CA ILE A 147 -6.12 -9.93 -9.86
C ILE A 147 -6.82 -8.57 -9.76
N TYR A 148 -7.97 -8.54 -9.12
CA TYR A 148 -8.70 -7.32 -8.77
C TYR A 148 -8.37 -6.94 -7.34
N VAL A 149 -7.56 -5.90 -7.16
CA VAL A 149 -7.11 -5.47 -5.82
C VAL A 149 -8.08 -4.43 -5.29
N ILE A 150 -8.61 -4.68 -4.10
CA ILE A 150 -9.58 -3.80 -3.45
C ILE A 150 -9.13 -3.42 -2.04
N CYS A 151 -9.42 -2.18 -1.66
CA CYS A 151 -9.31 -1.71 -0.29
C CYS A 151 -10.54 -0.86 0.07
N ARG A 152 -10.44 -0.07 1.12
CA ARG A 152 -11.55 0.78 1.57
C ARG A 152 -11.88 1.89 0.56
N THR A 153 -10.89 2.62 0.05
CA THR A 153 -11.04 3.85 -0.75
C THR A 153 -10.22 3.90 -2.04
N GLY A 154 -9.50 2.83 -2.40
CA GLY A 154 -8.66 2.77 -3.59
C GLY A 154 -7.19 3.17 -3.39
N ASN A 155 -6.78 3.69 -2.24
CA ASN A 155 -5.41 4.15 -2.00
C ASN A 155 -4.44 3.01 -1.65
N ARG A 156 -4.79 2.15 -0.69
CA ARG A 156 -4.00 0.96 -0.33
C ARG A 156 -3.93 -0.03 -1.49
N SER A 157 -5.03 -0.20 -2.21
CA SER A 157 -5.08 -1.07 -3.40
C SER A 157 -4.26 -0.53 -4.57
N ASP A 158 -4.12 0.79 -4.71
CA ASP A 158 -3.21 1.40 -5.67
C ASP A 158 -1.75 1.03 -5.37
N LEU A 159 -1.31 1.21 -4.12
CA LEU A 159 0.03 0.81 -3.68
C LEU A 159 0.28 -0.69 -3.84
N ALA A 160 -0.70 -1.52 -3.48
CA ALA A 160 -0.62 -2.97 -3.64
C ALA A 160 -0.48 -3.37 -5.11
N ALA A 161 -1.26 -2.75 -6.00
CA ALA A 161 -1.18 -3.00 -7.44
C ALA A 161 0.19 -2.61 -8.02
N GLN A 162 0.77 -1.50 -7.59
CA GLN A 162 2.13 -1.10 -7.97
C GLN A 162 3.15 -2.14 -7.51
N GLN A 163 3.10 -2.59 -6.26
CA GLN A 163 4.01 -3.61 -5.73
C GLN A 163 3.92 -4.93 -6.51
N LEU A 164 2.70 -5.39 -6.79
CA LEU A 164 2.48 -6.61 -7.56
C LEU A 164 3.04 -6.48 -8.98
N ALA A 165 2.77 -5.36 -9.66
CA ALA A 165 3.29 -5.11 -11.01
C ALA A 165 4.82 -5.08 -11.04
N GLU A 166 5.48 -4.44 -10.06
CA GLU A 166 6.94 -4.44 -9.92
C GLU A 166 7.53 -5.85 -9.74
N LYS A 167 6.77 -6.77 -9.15
CA LYS A 167 7.17 -8.17 -8.94
C LYS A 167 6.77 -9.12 -10.09
N GLY A 168 6.27 -8.57 -11.19
CA GLY A 168 6.01 -9.30 -12.43
C GLY A 168 4.60 -9.89 -12.55
N PHE A 169 3.63 -9.40 -11.78
CA PHE A 169 2.22 -9.71 -11.99
C PHE A 169 1.69 -8.90 -13.18
N ALA A 170 1.28 -9.58 -14.25
CA ALA A 170 0.96 -8.93 -15.53
C ALA A 170 -0.47 -8.38 -15.60
N HIS A 171 -1.40 -8.96 -14.85
CA HIS A 171 -2.84 -8.69 -14.95
C HIS A 171 -3.42 -8.23 -13.61
N VAL A 172 -3.04 -7.03 -13.17
CA VAL A 172 -3.48 -6.45 -11.91
C VAL A 172 -4.33 -5.22 -12.18
N PHE A 173 -5.46 -5.11 -11.49
CA PHE A 173 -6.37 -3.96 -11.58
C PHE A 173 -6.66 -3.40 -10.19
N ASN A 174 -6.53 -2.08 -10.04
CA ASN A 174 -6.96 -1.37 -8.86
C ASN A 174 -8.46 -1.07 -8.95
N VAL A 175 -9.24 -1.55 -7.99
CA VAL A 175 -10.70 -1.34 -7.96
C VAL A 175 -11.03 -0.07 -7.19
N ILE A 176 -11.68 0.89 -7.84
CA ILE A 176 -12.06 2.17 -7.25
C ILE A 176 -13.58 2.44 -7.38
N PRO A 177 -14.16 3.13 -6.40
CA PRO A 177 -13.55 3.74 -5.21
C PRO A 177 -13.24 2.76 -4.05
N GLY A 178 -13.70 1.53 -4.07
CA GLY A 178 -13.41 0.52 -3.05
C GLY A 178 -14.62 0.16 -2.18
N MET A 179 -14.36 -0.54 -1.07
CA MET A 179 -15.39 -1.17 -0.23
C MET A 179 -16.40 -0.19 0.40
N THR A 180 -16.06 1.09 0.56
CA THR A 180 -16.98 2.10 1.09
C THR A 180 -18.26 2.25 0.25
N GLU A 181 -18.19 1.95 -1.04
CA GLU A 181 -19.32 2.04 -1.96
C GLU A 181 -19.82 0.68 -2.47
N TRP A 182 -19.30 -0.42 -1.92
CA TRP A 182 -19.78 -1.75 -2.26
C TRP A 182 -21.25 -1.96 -1.84
N LYS A 183 -22.08 -2.38 -2.77
CA LYS A 183 -23.53 -2.60 -2.58
C LYS A 183 -23.94 -4.07 -2.70
N GLY A 184 -23.01 -4.93 -3.08
CA GLY A 184 -23.26 -6.36 -3.24
C GLY A 184 -23.28 -7.12 -1.91
N THR A 185 -23.42 -8.42 -2.00
CA THR A 185 -23.37 -9.33 -0.85
C THR A 185 -22.03 -9.23 -0.13
N MET A 186 -22.07 -9.26 1.18
CA MET A 186 -20.89 -9.38 2.04
C MET A 186 -21.02 -10.57 2.99
N VAL A 187 -19.91 -11.21 3.31
CA VAL A 187 -19.80 -12.25 4.34
C VAL A 187 -18.90 -11.75 5.47
N LYS A 188 -19.06 -12.35 6.65
CA LYS A 188 -18.29 -12.03 7.85
C LYS A 188 -17.42 -13.22 8.24
N GLY A 189 -16.32 -12.95 8.92
CA GLY A 189 -15.38 -13.96 9.41
C GLY A 189 -14.01 -13.79 8.79
N GLY A 190 -13.03 -14.56 9.31
CA GLY A 190 -11.67 -14.63 8.74
C GLY A 190 -11.56 -15.69 7.66
N ASN A 191 -10.38 -15.83 7.07
CA ASN A 191 -10.05 -16.96 6.20
C ASN A 191 -10.16 -18.25 7.03
N GLU A 192 -11.10 -19.13 6.70
CA GLU A 192 -11.07 -20.51 7.16
C GLU A 192 -10.07 -21.33 6.36
#